data_8753f3ff5df9482fe17fc58b670208f4
#
_entry.id   8753f3ff5df9482fe17fc58b670208f4
#
_cell.length_a   1.000
_cell.length_b   1.000
_cell.length_c   1.000
_cell.angle_alpha   90.00
_cell.angle_beta   90.00
_cell.angle_gamma   90.00
#
_symmetry.space_group_name_H-M   'P 1'
#
loop_
_entity.id
_entity.type
_entity.pdbx_description
1 polymer ?
#
loop_
_entity_poly.entity_id
_entity_poly.type
_entity_poly.pdbx_seq_one_letter_code
_entity_poly.pdbx_strand_id
1 'polypeptide(L)'
;MPVYNHIYSIIGDDQSIQYNLSTFSSYITQLVSFLPYVNEKDLVLLDELGAGTDPIEGAMLAQAVTEYLVNKNVNSIITSHFSEMKKLAYELKLRLLNLIRKRYHRLII
;
A
#
# COMPACT_ATOMS: atom_id res chain seq x y z
N MET A 1 -3.93 10.18 19.53
CA MET A 1 -4.22 9.05 18.65
C MET A 1 -4.98 9.52 17.43
N PRO A 2 -4.51 9.21 16.22
CA PRO A 2 -5.30 9.63 15.05
C PRO A 2 -6.61 8.88 14.98
N VAL A 3 -7.67 9.59 14.68
CA VAL A 3 -8.99 9.01 14.46
C VAL A 3 -9.25 9.04 12.97
N TYR A 4 -9.46 7.87 12.39
CA TYR A 4 -9.71 7.75 10.97
C TYR A 4 -11.21 7.82 10.68
N ASN A 5 -11.56 8.49 9.58
CA ASN A 5 -12.95 8.56 9.15
C ASN A 5 -13.42 7.22 8.61
N HIS A 6 -12.55 6.54 7.86
CA HIS A 6 -12.86 5.24 7.29
C HIS A 6 -11.64 4.33 7.38
N ILE A 7 -11.90 3.04 7.55
CA ILE A 7 -10.87 2.02 7.49
C ILE A 7 -11.26 1.05 6.38
N TYR A 8 -10.45 1.01 5.33
CA TYR A 8 -10.64 0.10 4.21
C TYR A 8 -9.64 -1.03 4.33
N SER A 9 -10.11 -2.26 4.23
CA SER A 9 -9.21 -3.41 4.38
C SER A 9 -9.51 -4.48 3.36
N ILE A 10 -8.45 -5.08 2.84
CA ILE A 10 -8.50 -6.33 2.09
C ILE A 10 -7.53 -7.26 2.80
N ILE A 11 -8.07 -8.16 3.59
CA ILE A 11 -7.30 -9.08 4.41
C ILE A 11 -7.64 -10.49 3.96
N GLY A 12 -6.61 -11.28 3.70
CA GLY A 12 -6.79 -12.65 3.29
C GLY A 12 -7.41 -13.47 4.39
N ASP A 13 -8.41 -14.26 4.02
CA ASP A 13 -9.00 -15.24 4.92
C ASP A 13 -8.05 -16.43 5.00
N ASP A 14 -7.93 -17.04 6.17
CA ASP A 14 -7.10 -18.22 6.38
C ASP A 14 -7.45 -19.37 5.44
N GLN A 15 -8.65 -19.35 4.91
CA GLN A 15 -9.13 -20.37 3.97
C GLN A 15 -8.74 -20.08 2.53
N SER A 16 -8.27 -18.91 2.22
CA SER A 16 -7.93 -18.52 0.86
C SER A 16 -6.45 -18.75 0.57
N ILE A 17 -5.97 -19.93 0.85
CA ILE A 17 -4.58 -20.28 0.62
C ILE A 17 -4.27 -20.44 -0.88
N GLN A 18 -5.31 -20.56 -1.70
CA GLN A 18 -5.13 -20.72 -3.14
C GLN A 18 -5.21 -19.38 -3.84
N TYR A 19 -4.05 -18.89 -4.22
CA TYR A 19 -3.96 -17.68 -5.03
C TYR A 19 -4.17 -18.05 -6.48
N ASN A 20 -5.35 -17.76 -6.99
CA ASN A 20 -5.68 -18.01 -8.38
C ASN A 20 -6.25 -16.73 -9.01
N LEU A 21 -6.52 -16.81 -10.33
CA LEU A 21 -7.01 -15.66 -11.06
C LEU A 21 -8.32 -15.11 -10.48
N SER A 22 -9.18 -15.99 -9.98
CA SER A 22 -10.44 -15.57 -9.37
C SER A 22 -10.20 -14.77 -8.09
N THR A 23 -9.26 -15.20 -7.26
CA THR A 23 -8.87 -14.49 -6.04
C THR A 23 -8.27 -13.13 -6.39
N PHE A 24 -7.41 -13.09 -7.39
CA PHE A 24 -6.80 -11.84 -7.85
C PHE A 24 -7.86 -10.87 -8.37
N SER A 25 -8.79 -11.35 -9.19
CA SER A 25 -9.87 -10.51 -9.73
C SER A 25 -10.74 -9.95 -8.63
N SER A 26 -11.03 -10.74 -7.60
CA SER A 26 -11.80 -10.28 -6.44
C SER A 26 -11.04 -9.16 -5.71
N TYR A 27 -9.74 -9.33 -5.55
CA TYR A 27 -8.89 -8.32 -4.90
C TYR A 27 -8.94 -7.00 -5.67
N ILE A 28 -8.78 -7.07 -6.98
CA ILE A 28 -8.82 -5.89 -7.84
C ILE A 28 -10.18 -5.20 -7.74
N THR A 29 -11.27 -5.96 -7.75
CA THR A 29 -12.61 -5.41 -7.63
C THR A 29 -12.77 -4.64 -6.32
N GLN A 30 -12.25 -5.19 -5.22
CA GLN A 30 -12.30 -4.52 -3.94
C GLN A 30 -11.45 -3.25 -3.93
N LEU A 31 -10.24 -3.29 -4.51
CA LEU A 31 -9.38 -2.11 -4.62
C LEU A 31 -10.08 -0.99 -5.37
N VAL A 32 -10.64 -1.30 -6.52
CA VAL A 32 -11.32 -0.30 -7.37
C VAL A 32 -12.50 0.32 -6.65
N SER A 33 -13.14 -0.43 -5.74
CA SER A 33 -14.31 0.06 -5.04
C SER A 33 -13.99 1.21 -4.08
N PHE A 34 -12.78 1.31 -3.56
CA PHE A 34 -12.47 2.35 -2.56
C PHE A 34 -11.28 3.24 -2.91
N LEU A 35 -10.33 2.79 -3.74
CA LEU A 35 -9.13 3.59 -4.02
C LEU A 35 -9.43 5.01 -4.50
N PRO A 36 -10.40 5.24 -5.40
CA PRO A 36 -10.67 6.61 -5.85
C PRO A 36 -11.16 7.55 -4.75
N TYR A 37 -11.64 7.00 -3.64
CA TYR A 37 -12.28 7.78 -2.59
C TYR A 37 -11.43 7.97 -1.34
N VAL A 38 -10.28 7.29 -1.24
CA VAL A 38 -9.44 7.40 -0.04
C VAL A 38 -8.78 8.77 0.05
N ASN A 39 -8.56 9.22 1.27
CA ASN A 39 -7.87 10.49 1.53
C ASN A 39 -7.01 10.36 2.80
N GLU A 40 -6.35 11.45 3.18
CA GLU A 40 -5.42 11.44 4.31
C GLU A 40 -6.08 11.16 5.66
N LYS A 41 -7.41 11.16 5.73
CA LYS A 41 -8.15 10.85 6.96
C LYS A 41 -8.59 9.40 7.04
N ASP A 42 -8.21 8.60 6.06
CA ASP A 42 -8.57 7.19 6.02
C ASP A 42 -7.36 6.32 6.30
N LEU A 43 -7.61 5.09 6.73
CA LEU A 43 -6.59 4.06 6.90
C LEU A 43 -6.87 2.92 5.92
N VAL A 44 -5.84 2.46 5.24
CA VAL A 44 -5.95 1.37 4.27
C VAL A 44 -5.07 0.20 4.70
N LEU A 45 -5.66 -0.97 4.77
CA LEU A 45 -4.97 -2.21 5.14
C LEU A 45 -5.04 -3.18 3.96
N LEU A 46 -3.89 -3.48 3.38
CA LEU A 46 -3.82 -4.37 2.21
C LEU A 46 -2.89 -5.54 2.52
N ASP A 47 -3.46 -6.74 2.56
CA ASP A 47 -2.71 -7.96 2.83
C ASP A 47 -2.42 -8.67 1.52
N GLU A 48 -1.18 -9.14 1.36
CA GLU A 48 -0.75 -9.92 0.20
C GLU A 48 -1.01 -9.20 -1.14
N LEU A 49 -0.70 -7.90 -1.19
CA LEU A 49 -0.94 -7.09 -2.38
C LEU A 49 -0.16 -7.61 -3.58
N GLY A 50 -0.88 -7.87 -4.66
CA GLY A 50 -0.30 -8.34 -5.91
C GLY A 50 -0.22 -9.85 -6.06
N ALA A 51 -0.61 -10.61 -5.04
CA ALA A 51 -0.59 -12.08 -5.12
C ALA A 51 -1.72 -12.60 -6.01
N GLY A 52 -1.52 -13.77 -6.59
CA GLY A 52 -2.55 -14.45 -7.38
C GLY A 52 -2.48 -14.23 -8.88
N THR A 53 -1.48 -13.51 -9.35
CA THR A 53 -1.26 -13.31 -10.77
C THR A 53 0.21 -13.51 -11.10
N ASP A 54 0.59 -13.28 -12.36
CA ASP A 54 1.97 -13.33 -12.77
C ASP A 54 2.84 -12.45 -11.86
N PRO A 55 4.01 -12.94 -11.41
CA PRO A 55 4.83 -12.18 -10.46
C PRO A 55 5.22 -10.78 -10.94
N ILE A 56 5.48 -10.61 -12.22
CA ILE A 56 5.84 -9.30 -12.76
C ILE A 56 4.65 -8.35 -12.69
N GLU A 57 3.48 -8.81 -13.11
CA GLU A 57 2.27 -8.00 -13.04
C GLU A 57 1.87 -7.69 -11.60
N GLY A 58 2.00 -8.68 -10.72
CA GLY A 58 1.69 -8.51 -9.31
C GLY A 58 2.59 -7.47 -8.65
N ALA A 59 3.89 -7.52 -8.95
CA ALA A 59 4.84 -6.55 -8.42
C ALA A 59 4.55 -5.14 -8.93
N MET A 60 4.22 -5.01 -10.21
CA MET A 60 3.88 -3.72 -10.80
C MET A 60 2.62 -3.12 -10.16
N LEU A 61 1.62 -3.96 -9.95
CA LEU A 61 0.40 -3.53 -9.28
C LEU A 61 0.69 -3.07 -7.85
N ALA A 62 1.48 -3.86 -7.12
CA ALA A 62 1.81 -3.52 -5.74
C ALA A 62 2.55 -2.19 -5.66
N GLN A 63 3.50 -1.95 -6.54
CA GLN A 63 4.21 -0.68 -6.59
C GLN A 63 3.27 0.48 -6.92
N ALA A 64 2.43 0.30 -7.93
CA ALA A 64 1.52 1.37 -8.37
C ALA A 64 0.55 1.76 -7.26
N VAL A 65 -0.05 0.79 -6.59
CA VAL A 65 -0.99 1.05 -5.50
C VAL A 65 -0.30 1.72 -4.33
N THR A 66 0.89 1.24 -3.98
CA THR A 66 1.65 1.82 -2.86
C THR A 66 2.02 3.27 -3.14
N GLU A 67 2.51 3.56 -4.33
CA GLU A 67 2.86 4.94 -4.72
C GLU A 67 1.62 5.83 -4.75
N TYR A 68 0.51 5.32 -5.23
CA TYR A 68 -0.75 6.06 -5.25
C TYR A 68 -1.16 6.48 -3.82
N LEU A 69 -1.11 5.55 -2.88
CA LEU A 69 -1.48 5.82 -1.50
C LEU A 69 -0.53 6.80 -0.83
N VAL A 70 0.78 6.65 -1.08
CA VAL A 70 1.78 7.55 -0.53
C VAL A 70 1.60 8.97 -1.08
N ASN A 71 1.35 9.09 -2.38
CA ASN A 71 1.17 10.40 -3.01
C ASN A 71 -0.09 11.10 -2.52
N LYS A 72 -1.09 10.36 -2.10
CA LYS A 72 -2.31 10.93 -1.51
C LYS A 72 -2.19 11.16 0.00
N ASN A 73 -1.05 10.85 0.58
CA ASN A 73 -0.81 10.94 2.02
C ASN A 73 -1.76 10.08 2.84
N VAL A 74 -2.17 8.95 2.29
CA VAL A 74 -3.04 8.00 2.98
C VAL A 74 -2.20 7.11 3.87
N ASN A 75 -2.58 6.96 5.12
CA ASN A 75 -1.93 6.02 6.01
C ASN A 75 -2.33 4.60 5.61
N SER A 76 -1.34 3.76 5.39
CA SER A 76 -1.60 2.40 4.93
C SER A 76 -0.63 1.42 5.54
N ILE A 77 -1.12 0.20 5.73
CA ILE A 77 -0.31 -0.95 6.14
C ILE A 77 -0.46 -1.97 5.02
N ILE A 78 0.65 -2.26 4.36
CA ILE A 78 0.65 -3.12 3.19
C ILE A 78 1.63 -4.26 3.41
N THR A 79 1.17 -5.48 3.21
CA THR A 79 2.06 -6.64 3.21
C THR A 79 2.21 -7.15 1.78
N SER A 80 3.41 -7.60 1.45
CA SER A 80 3.72 -8.14 0.16
C SER A 80 5.00 -8.96 0.25
N HIS A 81 5.11 -9.99 -0.58
CA HIS A 81 6.32 -10.82 -0.61
C HIS A 81 7.25 -10.46 -1.79
N PHE A 82 6.95 -9.41 -2.53
CA PHE A 82 7.79 -9.00 -3.65
C PHE A 82 9.00 -8.22 -3.15
N SER A 83 10.18 -8.58 -3.64
CA SER A 83 11.43 -7.90 -3.26
C SER A 83 11.44 -6.44 -3.71
N GLU A 84 10.77 -6.12 -4.80
CA GLU A 84 10.63 -4.76 -5.31
C GLU A 84 9.95 -3.85 -4.30
N MET A 85 9.05 -4.41 -3.47
CA MET A 85 8.36 -3.64 -2.44
C MET A 85 9.29 -3.22 -1.32
N LYS A 86 10.28 -4.04 -1.00
CA LYS A 86 11.29 -3.68 0.01
C LYS A 86 12.13 -2.50 -0.46
N LYS A 87 12.53 -2.51 -1.73
CA LYS A 87 13.25 -1.40 -2.35
C LYS A 87 12.42 -0.14 -2.34
N LEU A 88 11.18 -0.24 -2.74
CA LEU A 88 10.27 0.90 -2.79
C LEU A 88 10.06 1.49 -1.41
N ALA A 89 9.85 0.65 -0.41
CA ALA A 89 9.68 1.11 0.97
C ALA A 89 10.90 1.87 1.46
N TYR A 90 12.10 1.36 1.14
CA TYR A 90 13.35 2.01 1.51
C TYR A 90 13.49 3.36 0.81
N GLU A 91 13.22 3.42 -0.49
CA GLU A 91 13.30 4.66 -1.26
C GLU A 91 12.31 5.71 -0.74
N LEU A 92 11.09 5.29 -0.43
CA LEU A 92 10.07 6.19 0.11
C LEU A 92 10.49 6.72 1.49
N LYS A 93 11.09 5.86 2.31
CA LYS A 93 11.61 6.29 3.60
C LYS A 93 12.71 7.33 3.44
N LEU A 94 13.62 7.13 2.49
CA LEU A 94 14.69 8.10 2.22
C LEU A 94 14.13 9.43 1.74
N ARG A 95 13.12 9.40 0.88
CA ARG A 95 12.47 10.63 0.41
C ARG A 95 11.84 11.39 1.56
N LEU A 96 11.17 10.69 2.46
CA LEU A 96 10.55 11.29 3.62
C LEU A 96 11.59 11.91 4.55
N LEU A 97 12.69 11.21 4.81
CA LEU A 97 13.77 11.72 5.64
C LEU A 97 14.41 12.97 5.03
N ASN A 98 14.61 12.97 3.71
CA ASN A 98 15.16 14.14 3.02
C ASN A 98 14.21 15.33 3.12
N LEU A 99 12.92 15.09 3.00
CA LEU A 99 11.91 16.14 3.11
C LEU A 99 11.91 16.74 4.52
N ILE A 100 11.97 15.90 5.53
CA ILE A 100 12.02 16.34 6.93
C ILE A 100 13.28 17.15 7.18
N ARG A 101 14.44 16.65 6.73
CA ARG A 101 15.70 17.35 6.86
C ARG A 101 15.66 18.71 6.18
N LYS A 102 15.13 18.80 4.98
CA LYS A 102 15.05 20.04 4.23
C LYS A 102 14.16 21.06 4.91
N ARG A 103 13.06 20.60 5.49
CA ARG A 103 12.07 21.48 6.11
C ARG A 103 12.43 21.88 7.53
N TYR A 104 13.07 20.98 8.27
CA TYR A 104 13.33 21.15 9.70
C TYR A 104 14.83 21.05 10.04
N HIS A 105 15.69 21.43 9.12
CA HIS A 105 17.12 21.26 9.31
C HIS A 105 17.68 21.99 10.54
N ARG A 106 16.99 23.02 11.00
CA ARG A 106 17.37 23.74 12.20
C ARG A 106 17.01 23.02 13.50
N LEU A 107 16.11 22.05 13.40
CA LEU A 107 15.63 21.27 14.54
C LEU A 107 16.30 19.91 14.64
N ILE A 108 16.88 19.43 13.55
CA ILE A 108 17.49 18.10 13.45
C ILE A 108 19.00 18.30 13.29
N ILE A 109 19.65 18.59 14.35
CA ILE A 109 21.13 18.76 14.34
C ILE A 109 21.77 17.58 15.03
#